data_261d7ae494ea0ef5032fa2325ba3f115
#
_entry.id   261d7ae494ea0ef5032fa2325ba3f115
#
_cell.length_a   1.000
_cell.length_b   1.000
_cell.length_c   1.000
_cell.angle_alpha   90.00
_cell.angle_beta   90.00
_cell.angle_gamma   90.00
#
_symmetry.space_group_name_H-M   'P 1'
#
loop_
_entity.id
_entity.type
_entity.pdbx_description
1 polymer ?
#
loop_
_entity_poly.entity_id
_entity_poly.type
_entity_poly.pdbx_seq_one_letter_code
_entity_poly.pdbx_strand_id
1 'polypeptide(L)'
;MFSFLQYLLPHHLLSALMYMITRIEWPPVKNFIIRKVVEFYKVDMSQALEENPQNYASFNAFFTRQLKPDARPVDADSLLVSPVDGTVSQAGEILGGQIFQAKGHTYTLLELLSLIHI
;
A
#
# COMPACT_ATOMS: atom_id res chain seq x y z
N MET A 1 0.20 14.12 21.76
CA MET A 1 -1.21 14.10 22.20
C MET A 1 -2.09 13.13 21.40
N PHE A 2 -1.77 12.81 20.16
CA PHE A 2 -2.53 11.84 19.34
C PHE A 2 -2.30 10.37 19.72
N SER A 3 -1.15 10.02 20.30
CA SER A 3 -0.81 8.63 20.61
C SER A 3 -1.69 8.00 21.70
N PHE A 4 -2.21 8.80 22.63
CA PHE A 4 -3.08 8.31 23.72
C PHE A 4 -4.46 7.88 23.21
N LEU A 5 -4.96 8.56 22.18
CA LEU A 5 -6.25 8.22 21.56
C LEU A 5 -6.19 6.87 20.83
N GLN A 6 -5.02 6.50 20.30
CA GLN A 6 -4.81 5.23 19.61
C GLN A 6 -4.91 4.02 20.53
N TYR A 7 -4.52 4.17 21.82
CA TYR A 7 -4.66 3.09 22.82
C TYR A 7 -6.11 2.83 23.24
N LEU A 8 -6.97 3.84 23.14
CA LEU A 8 -8.40 3.73 23.48
C LEU A 8 -9.26 3.20 22.33
N LEU A 9 -8.75 3.21 21.11
CA LEU A 9 -9.49 2.74 19.92
C LEU A 9 -9.41 1.21 19.83
N PRO A 10 -10.54 0.51 19.75
CA PRO A 10 -10.55 -0.94 19.57
C PRO A 10 -10.10 -1.28 18.14
N HIS A 11 -8.79 -1.48 17.96
CA HIS A 11 -8.17 -1.71 16.65
C HIS A 11 -8.83 -2.85 15.87
N HIS A 12 -9.22 -3.92 16.54
CA HIS A 12 -9.91 -5.04 15.90
C HIS A 12 -11.29 -4.67 15.35
N LEU A 13 -12.04 -3.85 16.10
CA LEU A 13 -13.35 -3.37 15.65
C LEU A 13 -13.21 -2.43 14.45
N LEU A 14 -12.24 -1.51 14.51
CA LEU A 14 -11.95 -0.60 13.41
C LEU A 14 -11.57 -1.36 12.13
N SER A 15 -10.68 -2.34 12.27
CA SER A 15 -10.27 -3.18 11.14
C SER A 15 -11.43 -3.99 10.57
N ALA A 16 -12.29 -4.55 11.43
CA ALA A 16 -13.48 -5.27 11.00
C ALA A 16 -14.48 -4.35 10.29
N LEU A 17 -14.67 -3.12 10.78
CA LEU A 17 -15.52 -2.12 10.15
C LEU A 17 -14.99 -1.73 8.76
N MET A 18 -13.69 -1.45 8.68
CA MET A 18 -13.04 -1.14 7.40
C MET A 18 -13.12 -2.31 6.42
N TYR A 19 -12.94 -3.53 6.90
CA TYR A 19 -13.11 -4.74 6.09
C TYR A 19 -14.52 -4.84 5.49
N MET A 20 -15.56 -4.56 6.28
CA MET A 20 -16.95 -4.56 5.79
C MET A 20 -17.20 -3.42 4.79
N ILE A 21 -16.78 -2.20 5.11
CA ILE A 21 -16.99 -1.02 4.25
C ILE A 21 -16.32 -1.19 2.89
N THR A 22 -15.08 -1.68 2.87
CA THR A 22 -14.33 -1.84 1.62
C THR A 22 -14.88 -2.92 0.70
N ARG A 23 -15.72 -3.81 1.21
CA ARG A 23 -16.36 -4.89 0.46
C ARG A 23 -17.83 -4.65 0.12
N ILE A 24 -18.36 -3.48 0.43
CA ILE A 24 -19.72 -3.10 0.01
C ILE A 24 -19.76 -3.09 -1.53
N GLU A 25 -20.69 -3.86 -2.09
CA GLU A 25 -20.91 -3.94 -3.53
C GLU A 25 -22.04 -3.01 -4.01
N TRP A 26 -22.75 -2.36 -3.08
CA TRP A 26 -23.85 -1.45 -3.42
C TRP A 26 -23.33 -0.26 -4.23
N PRO A 27 -23.79 -0.09 -5.50
CA PRO A 27 -23.18 0.83 -6.46
C PRO A 27 -23.06 2.28 -5.98
N PRO A 28 -24.05 2.91 -5.33
CA PRO A 28 -23.94 4.29 -4.88
C PRO A 28 -22.79 4.49 -3.89
N VAL A 29 -22.65 3.57 -2.93
CA VAL A 29 -21.64 3.66 -1.86
C VAL A 29 -20.24 3.36 -2.40
N LYS A 30 -20.08 2.23 -3.09
CA LYS A 30 -18.77 1.88 -3.65
C LYS A 30 -18.25 2.93 -4.63
N ASN A 31 -19.12 3.40 -5.54
CA ASN A 31 -18.73 4.38 -6.54
C ASN A 31 -18.39 5.74 -5.92
N PHE A 32 -19.08 6.13 -4.86
CA PHE A 32 -18.75 7.33 -4.11
C PHE A 32 -17.36 7.22 -3.47
N ILE A 33 -17.08 6.11 -2.78
CA ILE A 33 -15.77 5.88 -2.12
C ILE A 33 -14.65 5.84 -3.16
N ILE A 34 -14.80 5.05 -4.22
CA ILE A 34 -13.80 4.91 -5.28
C ILE A 34 -13.51 6.27 -5.93
N ARG A 35 -14.56 7.02 -6.31
CA ARG A 35 -14.40 8.34 -6.91
C ARG A 35 -13.65 9.30 -6.00
N LYS A 36 -13.98 9.33 -4.70
CA LYS A 36 -13.28 10.19 -3.74
C LYS A 36 -11.80 9.83 -3.60
N VAL A 37 -11.47 8.56 -3.60
CA VAL A 37 -10.08 8.11 -3.53
C VAL A 37 -9.33 8.45 -4.83
N VAL A 38 -9.93 8.22 -6.00
CA VAL A 38 -9.33 8.58 -7.29
C VAL A 38 -9.06 10.08 -7.38
N GLU A 39 -10.04 10.93 -6.98
CA GLU A 39 -9.91 12.38 -6.98
C GLU A 39 -8.82 12.87 -6.00
N PHE A 40 -8.85 12.38 -4.76
CA PHE A 40 -7.97 12.83 -3.69
C PHE A 40 -6.51 12.45 -3.93
N TYR A 41 -6.27 11.20 -4.32
CA TYR A 41 -4.92 10.67 -4.57
C TYR A 41 -4.46 10.84 -6.02
N LYS A 42 -5.30 11.42 -6.90
CA LYS A 42 -5.02 11.58 -8.34
C LYS A 42 -4.57 10.26 -8.97
N VAL A 43 -5.31 9.18 -8.69
CA VAL A 43 -4.95 7.84 -9.14
C VAL A 43 -5.00 7.78 -10.66
N ASP A 44 -3.89 7.42 -11.28
CA ASP A 44 -3.82 7.18 -12.72
C ASP A 44 -4.44 5.83 -13.05
N MET A 45 -5.61 5.86 -13.69
CA MET A 45 -6.33 4.68 -14.10
C MET A 45 -5.90 4.12 -15.46
N SER A 46 -5.11 4.87 -16.23
CA SER A 46 -4.64 4.43 -17.56
C SER A 46 -3.77 3.18 -17.50
N GLN A 47 -3.11 2.95 -16.37
CA GLN A 47 -2.25 1.80 -16.11
C GLN A 47 -3.01 0.57 -15.62
N ALA A 48 -4.26 0.74 -15.19
CA ALA A 48 -5.08 -0.37 -14.72
C ALA A 48 -5.59 -1.22 -15.88
N LEU A 49 -5.71 -2.54 -15.65
CA LEU A 49 -6.29 -3.45 -16.64
C LEU A 49 -7.75 -3.07 -16.96
N GLU A 50 -8.52 -2.71 -15.93
CA GLU A 50 -9.84 -2.11 -16.05
C GLU A 50 -9.72 -0.61 -15.74
N GLU A 51 -9.88 0.23 -16.75
CA GLU A 51 -9.68 1.68 -16.62
C GLU A 51 -10.89 2.40 -15.99
N ASN A 52 -12.09 1.80 -16.10
CA ASN A 52 -13.28 2.42 -15.55
C ASN A 52 -13.45 2.09 -14.05
N PRO A 53 -13.32 3.07 -13.16
CA PRO A 53 -13.44 2.84 -11.72
C PRO A 53 -14.80 2.26 -11.30
N GLN A 54 -15.86 2.47 -12.09
CA GLN A 54 -17.22 2.02 -11.75
C GLN A 54 -17.42 0.52 -11.99
N ASN A 55 -16.57 -0.10 -12.82
CA ASN A 55 -16.69 -1.53 -13.17
C ASN A 55 -16.20 -2.47 -12.06
N TYR A 56 -15.48 -1.94 -11.07
CA TYR A 56 -15.05 -2.74 -9.92
C TYR A 56 -16.22 -3.11 -9.03
N ALA A 57 -16.27 -4.37 -8.57
CA ALA A 57 -17.34 -4.87 -7.72
C ALA A 57 -17.40 -4.18 -6.36
N SER A 58 -16.25 -3.79 -5.81
CA SER A 58 -16.13 -3.14 -4.50
C SER A 58 -14.90 -2.21 -4.47
N PHE A 59 -14.80 -1.41 -3.41
CA PHE A 59 -13.57 -0.62 -3.19
C PHE A 59 -12.33 -1.52 -3.03
N ASN A 60 -12.47 -2.67 -2.36
CA ASN A 60 -11.38 -3.62 -2.22
C ASN A 60 -10.89 -4.14 -3.58
N ALA A 61 -11.82 -4.48 -4.49
CA ALA A 61 -11.47 -4.91 -5.84
C ALA A 61 -10.74 -3.80 -6.63
N PHE A 62 -11.18 -2.54 -6.48
CA PHE A 62 -10.49 -1.38 -7.04
C PHE A 62 -9.10 -1.20 -6.44
N PHE A 63 -8.96 -1.33 -5.12
CA PHE A 63 -7.69 -1.13 -4.43
C PHE A 63 -6.64 -2.18 -4.82
N THR A 64 -7.06 -3.42 -4.98
CA THR A 64 -6.20 -4.56 -5.40
C THR A 64 -6.22 -4.80 -6.91
N ARG A 65 -6.54 -3.77 -7.70
CA ARG A 65 -6.66 -3.88 -9.15
C ARG A 65 -5.39 -4.38 -9.83
N GLN A 66 -5.58 -5.15 -10.87
CA GLN A 66 -4.49 -5.57 -11.73
C GLN A 66 -4.02 -4.43 -12.62
N LEU A 67 -2.74 -4.37 -12.90
CA LEU A 67 -2.15 -3.46 -13.87
C LEU A 67 -2.05 -4.13 -15.24
N LYS A 68 -1.95 -3.32 -16.29
CA LYS A 68 -1.62 -3.80 -17.63
C LYS A 68 -0.24 -4.45 -17.60
N PRO A 69 0.00 -5.49 -18.43
CA PRO A 69 1.30 -6.17 -18.45
C PRO A 69 2.50 -5.24 -18.65
N ASP A 70 2.32 -4.19 -19.45
CA ASP A 70 3.39 -3.24 -19.80
C ASP A 70 3.50 -2.05 -18.83
N ALA A 71 2.63 -1.98 -17.80
CA ALA A 71 2.63 -0.85 -16.86
C ALA A 71 3.87 -0.83 -15.96
N ARG A 72 4.51 -1.97 -15.75
CA ARG A 72 5.71 -2.13 -14.93
C ARG A 72 6.72 -3.05 -15.64
N PRO A 73 7.42 -2.55 -16.66
CA PRO A 73 8.45 -3.34 -17.32
C PRO A 73 9.58 -3.62 -16.34
N VAL A 74 9.98 -4.88 -16.26
CA VAL A 74 11.14 -5.31 -15.49
C VAL A 74 12.34 -5.30 -16.43
N ASP A 75 13.39 -4.58 -16.05
CA ASP A 75 14.63 -4.55 -16.79
C ASP A 75 15.36 -5.89 -16.64
N ALA A 76 15.50 -6.63 -17.73
CA ALA A 76 16.13 -7.96 -17.75
C ALA A 76 17.64 -7.90 -17.57
N ASP A 77 18.27 -6.76 -17.85
CA ASP A 77 19.73 -6.58 -17.77
C ASP A 77 20.18 -6.12 -16.37
N SER A 78 19.24 -5.70 -15.52
CA SER A 78 19.54 -5.25 -14.15
C SER A 78 19.70 -6.43 -13.20
N LEU A 79 20.76 -6.39 -12.37
CA LEU A 79 20.99 -7.39 -11.31
C LEU A 79 19.93 -7.34 -10.21
N LEU A 80 19.37 -6.16 -9.94
CA LEU A 80 18.36 -5.92 -8.92
C LEU A 80 17.33 -4.90 -9.43
N VAL A 81 16.07 -5.19 -9.20
CA VAL A 81 14.97 -4.28 -9.49
C VAL A 81 14.17 -4.03 -8.22
N SER A 82 13.53 -2.85 -8.13
CA SER A 82 12.67 -2.55 -6.99
C SER A 82 11.42 -3.43 -7.02
N PRO A 83 11.07 -4.11 -5.93
CA PRO A 83 9.87 -4.93 -5.86
C PRO A 83 8.57 -4.10 -5.77
N VAL A 84 8.69 -2.78 -5.60
CA VAL A 84 7.55 -1.89 -5.35
C VAL A 84 7.83 -0.50 -5.91
N ASP A 85 6.78 0.18 -6.34
CA ASP A 85 6.85 1.59 -6.70
C ASP A 85 7.02 2.44 -5.44
N GLY A 86 7.91 3.42 -5.50
CA GLY A 86 8.14 4.32 -4.39
C GLY A 86 9.23 5.34 -4.66
N THR A 87 9.48 6.15 -3.66
CA THR A 87 10.58 7.12 -3.68
C THR A 87 11.66 6.67 -2.71
N VAL A 88 12.90 6.63 -3.20
CA VAL A 88 14.04 6.35 -2.35
C VAL A 88 14.25 7.54 -1.41
N SER A 89 14.01 7.34 -0.12
CA SER A 89 14.21 8.38 0.90
C SER A 89 15.65 8.44 1.39
N GLN A 90 16.29 7.28 1.48
CA GLN A 90 17.69 7.16 1.91
C GLN A 90 18.35 5.96 1.21
N ALA A 91 19.63 6.11 0.87
CA ALA A 91 20.47 5.06 0.37
C ALA A 91 21.89 5.26 0.93
N GLY A 92 22.59 4.18 1.31
CA GLY A 92 23.93 4.26 1.86
C GLY A 92 24.47 2.89 2.29
N GLU A 93 25.69 2.90 2.78
CA GLU A 93 26.35 1.69 3.27
C GLU A 93 25.79 1.26 4.62
N ILE A 94 25.75 -0.05 4.85
CA ILE A 94 25.39 -0.63 6.14
C ILE A 94 26.64 -0.66 7.01
N LEU A 95 26.68 0.21 8.02
CA LEU A 95 27.81 0.29 8.95
C LEU A 95 27.43 -0.36 10.28
N GLY A 96 28.28 -1.29 10.77
CA GLY A 96 28.06 -1.93 12.06
C GLY A 96 26.79 -2.76 12.19
N GLY A 97 26.24 -3.23 11.07
CA GLY A 97 24.99 -4.01 11.07
C GLY A 97 23.72 -3.21 11.31
N GLN A 98 23.81 -1.89 11.36
CA GLN A 98 22.65 -1.01 11.48
C GLN A 98 22.15 -0.56 10.11
N ILE A 99 20.86 -0.67 9.93
CA ILE A 99 20.14 -0.18 8.75
C ILE A 99 19.44 1.12 9.10
N PHE A 100 19.20 1.90 8.04
CA PHE A 100 18.60 3.21 8.11
C PHE A 100 17.30 3.28 8.88
N GLN A 101 17.11 4.45 9.42
CA GLN A 101 15.93 4.88 10.14
C GLN A 101 14.70 4.95 9.23
N ALA A 102 13.69 4.14 9.51
CA ALA A 102 12.37 4.31 8.95
C ALA A 102 11.41 4.79 10.05
N LYS A 103 10.66 5.85 9.77
CA LYS A 103 9.65 6.42 10.69
C LYS A 103 10.18 6.73 12.11
N GLY A 104 11.42 7.19 12.23
CA GLY A 104 12.02 7.54 13.52
C GLY A 104 12.58 6.37 14.34
N HIS A 105 12.63 5.17 13.77
CA HIS A 105 13.21 3.98 14.39
C HIS A 105 14.45 3.51 13.66
N THR A 106 15.46 3.09 14.40
CA THR A 106 16.67 2.47 13.86
C THR A 106 16.54 0.96 14.02
N TYR A 107 16.79 0.23 12.96
CA TYR A 107 16.72 -1.23 12.94
C TYR A 107 18.10 -1.82 12.68
N THR A 108 18.39 -2.94 13.29
CA THR A 108 19.51 -3.77 12.85
C THR A 108 19.09 -4.54 11.59
N LEU A 109 20.10 -4.94 10.79
CA LEU A 109 19.85 -5.81 9.63
C LEU A 109 19.10 -7.08 10.04
N LEU A 110 19.44 -7.63 11.18
CA LEU A 110 18.83 -8.83 11.72
C LEU A 110 17.37 -8.62 12.09
N GLU A 111 17.02 -7.52 12.73
CA GLU A 111 15.64 -7.18 13.08
C GLU A 111 14.77 -6.91 11.86
N LEU A 112 15.32 -6.25 10.84
CA LEU A 112 14.60 -6.01 9.60
C LEU A 112 14.40 -7.30 8.80
N LEU A 113 15.41 -8.15 8.78
CA LEU A 113 15.37 -9.45 8.11
C LEU A 113 14.86 -10.57 9.01
N SER A 114 14.66 -10.33 10.30
CA SER A 114 14.13 -11.32 11.26
C SER A 114 12.63 -11.58 11.13
N LEU A 115 12.02 -11.15 10.07
CA LEU A 115 10.97 -11.94 9.43
C LEU A 115 11.40 -13.40 9.19
N ILE A 116 12.63 -13.72 9.51
CA ILE A 116 13.27 -15.03 9.45
C ILE A 116 13.04 -15.85 10.73
N HIS A 117 12.16 -15.43 11.60
CA HIS A 117 11.58 -16.32 12.60
C HIS A 117 10.35 -17.06 12.03
N ILE A 118 10.53 -17.57 10.86
CA ILE A 118 9.67 -18.63 10.32
C ILE A 118 10.44 -19.93 10.36
#